data_19be88293a56e17c358e0a11823589c2
#
_entry.id   19be88293a56e17c358e0a11823589c2
#
_cell.length_a   1.000
_cell.length_b   1.000
_cell.length_c   1.000
_cell.angle_alpha   90.00
_cell.angle_beta   90.00
_cell.angle_gamma   90.00
#
_symmetry.space_group_name_H-M   'P 1'
#
loop_
_entity.id
_entity.type
_entity.pdbx_description
1 polymer ?
#
loop_
_entity_poly.entity_id
_entity_poly.type
_entity_poly.pdbx_seq_one_letter_code
_entity_poly.pdbx_strand_id
1 'polypeptide(L)'
;MGNELIHLTDATFQQTIDNNKIVLVDFWAGWCGPCRALAPTIEELAKEYSGKIVVAKLDVDENPETAEKFQVFSIPTVVLIKDRCEVERIVGLCPRKQYDGALQKHL
;
A
#
# COMPACT_ATOMS: atom_id res chain seq x y z
N MET A 1 -18.75 -2.80 6.34
CA MET A 1 -18.58 -2.28 6.48
C MET A 1 -17.39 -1.95 6.71
N GLY A 2 -16.83 -1.58 7.07
CA GLY A 2 -15.66 -1.04 7.51
C GLY A 2 -14.35 -1.57 7.12
N ASN A 3 -14.29 -2.49 6.31
CA ASN A 3 -13.00 -3.07 5.99
C ASN A 3 -12.42 -2.57 4.71
N GLU A 4 -12.31 -1.27 4.64
CA GLU A 4 -11.71 -0.66 3.46
C GLU A 4 -10.22 -0.96 3.37
N LEU A 5 -9.55 -1.14 4.52
CA LEU A 5 -8.11 -1.42 4.54
C LEU A 5 -7.87 -2.93 4.60
N ILE A 6 -7.16 -3.44 3.61
CA ILE A 6 -6.92 -4.87 3.49
C ILE A 6 -5.51 -5.20 3.97
N HIS A 7 -5.39 -6.30 4.72
CA HIS A 7 -4.09 -6.78 5.18
C HIS A 7 -3.65 -7.92 4.27
N LEU A 8 -2.64 -7.67 3.46
CA LEU A 8 -2.14 -8.65 2.50
C LEU A 8 -1.09 -9.55 3.11
N THR A 9 -1.00 -10.75 2.56
CA THR A 9 0.06 -11.69 2.89
C THR A 9 0.75 -12.11 1.60
N ASP A 10 1.89 -12.80 1.74
CA ASP A 10 2.57 -13.35 0.55
C ASP A 10 1.62 -14.27 -0.23
N ALA A 11 0.74 -14.98 0.48
CA ALA A 11 -0.20 -15.91 -0.16
C ALA A 11 -1.33 -15.20 -0.91
N THR A 12 -1.75 -14.01 -0.46
CA THR A 12 -2.92 -13.34 -1.05
C THR A 12 -2.57 -12.19 -1.98
N PHE A 13 -1.29 -11.81 -2.03
CA PHE A 13 -0.88 -10.61 -2.75
C PHE A 13 -1.22 -10.69 -4.25
N GLN A 14 -0.78 -11.76 -4.90
CA GLN A 14 -0.96 -11.89 -6.35
C GLN A 14 -2.43 -11.89 -6.73
N GLN A 15 -3.24 -12.64 -5.99
CA GLN A 15 -4.67 -12.69 -6.23
C GLN A 15 -5.31 -11.30 -6.12
N THR A 16 -4.88 -10.52 -5.16
CA THR A 16 -5.44 -9.19 -4.96
C THR A 16 -5.13 -8.26 -6.11
N ILE A 17 -3.89 -8.25 -6.61
CA ILE A 17 -3.55 -7.38 -7.74
C ILE A 17 -4.13 -7.90 -9.05
N ASP A 18 -4.38 -9.20 -9.16
CA ASP A 18 -5.01 -9.77 -10.35
C ASP A 18 -6.48 -9.38 -10.43
N ASN A 19 -7.14 -9.26 -9.29
CA ASN A 19 -8.58 -9.05 -9.25
C ASN A 19 -8.99 -7.58 -9.09
N ASN A 20 -8.02 -6.66 -8.99
CA ASN A 20 -8.34 -5.25 -8.76
C ASN A 20 -7.45 -4.40 -9.65
N LYS A 21 -8.07 -3.46 -10.35
CA LYS A 21 -7.34 -2.64 -11.30
C LYS A 21 -6.26 -1.78 -10.66
N ILE A 22 -6.57 -1.18 -9.50
CA ILE A 22 -5.65 -0.28 -8.82
C ILE A 22 -5.54 -0.68 -7.35
N VAL A 23 -4.33 -0.95 -6.89
CA VAL A 23 -4.06 -1.36 -5.51
C VAL A 23 -2.91 -0.51 -4.97
N LEU A 24 -3.13 0.14 -3.84
CA LEU A 24 -2.10 0.87 -3.11
C LEU A 24 -1.64 -0.02 -1.98
N VAL A 25 -0.34 -0.30 -1.89
CA VAL A 25 0.21 -1.19 -0.86
C VAL A 25 1.21 -0.45 0.00
N ASP A 26 0.95 -0.43 1.31
CA ASP A 26 1.85 0.13 2.32
C ASP A 26 2.70 -0.99 2.91
N PHE A 27 3.97 -1.04 2.55
CA PHE A 27 4.92 -1.99 3.13
C PHE A 27 5.42 -1.42 4.45
N TRP A 28 5.19 -2.15 5.56
CA TRP A 28 5.43 -1.64 6.91
C TRP A 28 5.89 -2.74 7.85
N ALA A 29 6.28 -2.35 9.06
CA ALA A 29 6.58 -3.30 10.14
C ALA A 29 6.20 -2.66 11.47
N GLY A 30 5.90 -3.50 12.44
CA GLY A 30 5.43 -3.03 13.75
C GLY A 30 6.46 -2.21 14.52
N TRP A 31 7.76 -2.50 14.32
CA TRP A 31 8.84 -1.80 15.03
C TRP A 31 9.19 -0.46 14.39
N CYS A 32 8.62 -0.14 13.27
CA CYS A 32 9.00 1.03 12.48
C CYS A 32 8.18 2.24 12.92
N GLY A 33 8.84 3.22 13.55
CA GLY A 33 8.16 4.44 14.02
C GLY A 33 7.50 5.24 12.90
N PRO A 34 8.22 5.54 11.81
CA PRO A 34 7.59 6.26 10.68
C PRO A 34 6.41 5.51 10.07
N CYS A 35 6.45 4.17 10.07
CA CYS A 35 5.32 3.38 9.59
C CYS A 35 4.08 3.62 10.46
N ARG A 36 4.28 3.66 11.77
CA ARG A 36 3.16 3.91 12.68
C ARG A 36 2.63 5.34 12.51
N ALA A 37 3.52 6.29 12.26
CA ALA A 37 3.09 7.68 12.02
C ALA A 37 2.28 7.79 10.72
N LEU A 38 2.57 6.94 9.73
CA LEU A 38 1.85 6.94 8.46
C LEU A 38 0.51 6.23 8.55
N ALA A 39 0.32 5.34 9.51
CA ALA A 39 -0.88 4.50 9.59
C ALA A 39 -2.19 5.26 9.50
N PRO A 40 -2.39 6.40 10.22
CA PRO A 40 -3.65 7.14 10.09
C PRO A 40 -3.91 7.63 8.67
N THR A 41 -2.87 8.07 7.96
CA THR A 41 -3.01 8.52 6.58
C THR A 41 -3.48 7.38 5.68
N ILE A 42 -2.89 6.20 5.84
CA ILE A 42 -3.29 5.03 5.05
C ILE A 42 -4.74 4.65 5.34
N GLU A 43 -5.15 4.71 6.61
CA GLU A 43 -6.54 4.43 6.97
C GLU A 43 -7.50 5.44 6.35
N GLU A 44 -7.13 6.72 6.33
CA GLU A 44 -7.94 7.75 5.70
C GLU A 44 -8.07 7.52 4.19
N LEU A 45 -6.96 7.14 3.55
CA LEU A 45 -6.98 6.85 2.12
C LEU A 45 -7.90 5.69 1.83
N ALA A 46 -7.86 4.65 2.67
CA ALA A 46 -8.73 3.49 2.48
C ALA A 46 -10.20 3.88 2.52
N LYS A 47 -10.56 4.80 3.41
CA LYS A 47 -11.95 5.26 3.51
C LYS A 47 -12.34 6.15 2.34
N GLU A 48 -11.49 7.12 2.00
CA GLU A 48 -11.84 8.09 0.96
C GLU A 48 -11.90 7.49 -0.42
N TYR A 49 -11.02 6.52 -0.70
CA TYR A 49 -10.96 5.91 -2.02
C TYR A 49 -11.71 4.58 -2.08
N SER A 50 -12.49 4.28 -1.05
CA SER A 50 -13.30 3.05 -1.01
C SER A 50 -14.21 3.00 -2.25
N GLY A 51 -14.22 1.85 -2.91
CA GLY A 51 -14.99 1.67 -4.14
C GLY A 51 -14.26 2.13 -5.40
N LYS A 52 -13.16 2.86 -5.26
CA LYS A 52 -12.39 3.33 -6.42
C LYS A 52 -11.09 2.56 -6.58
N ILE A 53 -10.42 2.29 -5.48
CA ILE A 53 -9.19 1.51 -5.47
C ILE A 53 -9.19 0.62 -4.24
N VAL A 54 -8.26 -0.34 -4.21
CA VAL A 54 -8.01 -1.14 -3.02
C VAL A 54 -6.81 -0.53 -2.30
N VAL A 55 -6.95 -0.29 -1.00
CA VAL A 55 -5.85 0.18 -0.15
C VAL A 55 -5.48 -0.96 0.79
N ALA A 56 -4.21 -1.30 0.84
CA ALA A 56 -3.75 -2.48 1.55
C ALA A 56 -2.46 -2.21 2.30
N LYS A 57 -2.21 -3.03 3.33
CA LYS A 57 -0.96 -3.02 4.09
C LYS A 57 -0.34 -4.40 3.99
N LEU A 58 0.99 -4.45 4.00
CA LEU A 58 1.72 -5.72 4.00
C LEU A 58 2.87 -5.61 5.01
N ASP A 59 2.82 -6.45 6.04
CA ASP A 59 3.87 -6.50 7.07
C ASP A 59 5.07 -7.25 6.50
N VAL A 60 6.20 -6.55 6.35
CA VAL A 60 7.36 -7.13 5.66
C VAL A 60 8.06 -8.19 6.49
N ASP A 61 7.91 -8.16 7.82
CA ASP A 61 8.54 -9.17 8.66
C ASP A 61 7.84 -10.51 8.52
N GLU A 62 6.51 -10.48 8.41
CA GLU A 62 5.73 -11.70 8.27
C GLU A 62 5.59 -12.14 6.82
N ASN A 63 5.83 -11.23 5.88
CA ASN A 63 5.62 -11.50 4.46
C ASN A 63 6.83 -11.03 3.65
N PRO A 64 7.99 -11.67 3.87
CA PRO A 64 9.22 -11.18 3.24
C PRO A 64 9.30 -11.44 1.74
N GLU A 65 8.56 -12.40 1.21
CA GLU A 65 8.66 -12.73 -0.21
C GLU A 65 8.20 -11.60 -1.11
N THR A 66 7.05 -10.99 -0.77
CA THR A 66 6.52 -9.89 -1.57
C THR A 66 7.43 -8.66 -1.46
N ALA A 67 7.91 -8.38 -0.25
CA ALA A 67 8.81 -7.24 -0.04
C ALA A 67 10.09 -7.40 -0.87
N GLU A 68 10.64 -8.61 -0.91
CA GLU A 68 11.83 -8.89 -1.70
C GLU A 68 11.55 -8.75 -3.18
N LYS A 69 10.44 -9.30 -3.62
CA LYS A 69 10.03 -9.24 -5.03
C LYS A 69 9.92 -7.81 -5.52
N PHE A 70 9.41 -6.92 -4.68
CA PHE A 70 9.26 -5.51 -5.02
C PHE A 70 10.49 -4.68 -4.67
N GLN A 71 11.55 -5.33 -4.16
CA GLN A 71 12.79 -4.65 -3.79
C GLN A 71 12.53 -3.50 -2.83
N VAL A 72 11.78 -3.79 -1.78
CA VAL A 72 11.51 -2.83 -0.72
C VAL A 72 12.65 -2.93 0.29
N PHE A 73 13.53 -1.93 0.30
CA PHE A 73 14.73 -1.94 1.15
C PHE A 73 14.59 -1.04 2.37
N SER A 74 13.63 -0.15 2.37
CA SER A 74 13.36 0.71 3.51
C SER A 74 11.86 0.86 3.67
N ILE A 75 11.40 1.12 4.88
CA ILE A 75 10.00 1.26 5.18
C ILE A 75 9.73 2.53 5.98
N PRO A 76 8.55 3.13 5.82
CA PRO A 76 7.48 2.68 4.93
C PRO A 76 7.81 2.92 3.46
N THR A 77 7.33 2.04 2.62
CA THR A 77 7.34 2.24 1.17
C THR A 77 5.91 1.98 0.70
N VAL A 78 5.35 2.94 -0.02
CA VAL A 78 4.01 2.83 -0.55
C VAL A 78 4.12 2.67 -2.06
N VAL A 79 3.55 1.58 -2.58
CA VAL A 79 3.62 1.26 -4.01
C VAL A 79 2.22 1.29 -4.58
N LEU A 80 2.04 1.99 -5.70
CA LEU A 80 0.78 1.99 -6.42
C LEU A 80 0.89 1.05 -7.60
N ILE A 81 -0.01 0.09 -7.67
CA ILE A 81 -0.02 -0.94 -8.70
C ILE A 81 -1.29 -0.76 -9.53
N LYS A 82 -1.13 -0.62 -10.84
CA LYS A 82 -2.25 -0.47 -11.75
C LYS A 82 -2.08 -1.48 -12.87
N ASP A 83 -3.13 -2.26 -13.13
CA ASP A 83 -3.12 -3.30 -14.14
C ASP A 83 -1.93 -4.24 -13.94
N ARG A 84 -1.71 -4.61 -12.67
CA ARG A 84 -0.66 -5.55 -12.22
C ARG A 84 0.76 -5.00 -12.31
N CYS A 85 0.93 -3.72 -12.65
CA CYS A 85 2.26 -3.11 -12.79
C CYS A 85 2.45 -1.98 -11.80
N GLU A 86 3.64 -1.89 -11.21
CA GLU A 86 3.97 -0.76 -10.35
C GLU A 86 4.04 0.51 -11.19
N VAL A 87 3.26 1.53 -10.82
CA VAL A 87 3.24 2.80 -11.54
C VAL A 87 3.76 3.97 -10.71
N GLU A 88 3.70 3.87 -9.37
CA GLU A 88 4.24 4.91 -8.47
C GLU A 88 4.85 4.25 -7.26
N ARG A 89 5.86 4.89 -6.69
CA ARG A 89 6.49 4.43 -5.45
C ARG A 89 6.88 5.64 -4.62
N ILE A 90 6.46 5.65 -3.36
CA ILE A 90 6.78 6.71 -2.42
C ILE A 90 7.49 6.08 -1.24
N VAL A 91 8.76 6.46 -1.03
CA VAL A 91 9.59 5.90 0.02
C VAL A 91 9.65 6.88 1.18
N GLY A 92 9.40 6.38 2.38
CA GLY A 92 9.47 7.19 3.58
C GLY A 92 8.15 7.83 3.96
N LEU A 93 8.14 8.51 5.09
CA LEU A 93 6.96 9.18 5.60
C LEU A 93 6.77 10.51 4.87
N CYS A 94 5.63 10.65 4.22
CA CYS A 94 5.32 11.83 3.41
C CYS A 94 3.95 12.38 3.78
N PRO A 95 3.68 13.67 3.48
CA PRO A 95 2.37 14.24 3.73
C PRO A 95 1.30 13.58 2.84
N ARG A 96 0.07 13.60 3.33
CA ARG A 96 -1.06 12.99 2.63
C ARG A 96 -1.18 13.43 1.17
N LYS A 97 -0.94 14.70 0.91
CA LYS A 97 -1.12 15.23 -0.45
C LYS A 97 -0.23 14.54 -1.47
N GLN A 98 0.91 13.99 -1.03
CA GLN A 98 1.80 13.30 -1.95
C GLN A 98 1.16 12.00 -2.44
N TYR A 99 0.47 11.29 -1.54
CA TYR A 99 -0.25 10.07 -1.91
C TYR A 99 -1.45 10.40 -2.79
N ASP A 100 -2.21 11.44 -2.43
CA ASP A 100 -3.33 11.87 -3.27
C ASP A 100 -2.85 12.24 -4.68
N GLY A 101 -1.73 12.96 -4.78
CA GLY A 101 -1.20 13.34 -6.08
C GLY A 101 -0.85 12.14 -6.95
N ALA A 102 -0.21 11.13 -6.34
CA ALA A 102 0.12 9.91 -7.07
C ALA A 102 -1.14 9.18 -7.54
N LEU A 103 -2.15 9.10 -6.66
CA LEU A 103 -3.40 8.43 -6.99
C LEU A 103 -4.15 9.16 -8.11
N GLN A 104 -4.21 10.49 -8.05
CA GLN A 104 -4.95 11.26 -9.04
C GLN A 104 -4.40 11.08 -10.45
N LYS A 105 -3.12 10.81 -10.59
CA LYS A 105 -2.53 10.57 -11.90
C LYS A 105 -3.05 9.29 -12.55
N HIS A 106 -3.57 8.35 -11.77
CA HIS A 106 -3.86 7.02 -12.28
C HIS A 106 -5.33 6.61 -12.13
N LEU A 107 -6.16 7.50 -11.61
CA LEU A 107 -7.60 7.20 -11.48
C LEU A 107 -8.33 7.31 -12.81
#